data_ff1bfa614710d43605a4f4d0210c05bd
#
_entry.id   ff1bfa614710d43605a4f4d0210c05bd
#
_cell.length_a   1.000
_cell.length_b   1.000
_cell.length_c   1.000
_cell.angle_alpha   90.00
_cell.angle_beta   90.00
_cell.angle_gamma   90.00
#
_symmetry.space_group_name_H-M   'P 1'
#
loop_
_entity.id
_entity.type
_entity.pdbx_description
1 polymer ?
#
loop_
_entity_poly.entity_id
_entity_poly.type
_entity_poly.pdbx_seq_one_letter_code
_entity_poly.pdbx_strand_id
1 'polypeptide(L)' 'MRNVIEIDGHEAVVAFDPQLRMLRGEFLGLSGGADFYAEDVEGLFREGRLSLKVFLNMCAEKGIDPGN' A
#
# COMPACT_ATOMS: atom_id res chain seq x y z
N MET A 1 -7.77 17.25 6.19
CA MET A 1 -7.77 16.65 4.84
C MET A 1 -6.99 15.36 4.87
N ARG A 2 -7.56 14.30 4.32
CA ARG A 2 -6.90 13.00 4.28
C ARG A 2 -6.17 12.85 2.95
N ASN A 3 -4.94 12.39 3.02
CA ASN A 3 -4.14 12.09 1.82
C ASN A 3 -4.38 10.63 1.45
N VAL A 4 -5.35 10.42 0.60
CA VAL A 4 -5.73 9.07 0.15
C VAL A 4 -5.48 8.94 -1.33
N ILE A 5 -4.83 7.87 -1.73
CA ILE A 5 -4.63 7.54 -3.14
C ILE A 5 -5.29 6.20 -3.43
N GLU A 6 -5.56 5.93 -4.69
CA GLU A 6 -6.14 4.66 -5.12
C GLU A 6 -5.15 3.95 -6.02
N ILE A 7 -4.85 2.71 -5.69
CA ILE A 7 -3.93 1.88 -6.46
C ILE A 7 -4.67 0.59 -6.83
N ASP A 8 -4.90 0.40 -8.12
CA ASP A 8 -5.57 -0.79 -8.65
C ASP A 8 -6.88 -1.09 -7.92
N GLY A 9 -7.67 -0.04 -7.65
CA GLY A 9 -8.96 -0.18 -7.00
C GLY A 9 -8.92 -0.25 -5.49
N HIS A 10 -7.74 -0.13 -4.88
CA HIS A 10 -7.59 -0.17 -3.43
C HIS A 10 -7.11 1.18 -2.91
N GLU A 11 -7.72 1.63 -1.82
CA GLU A 11 -7.36 2.90 -1.21
C GLU A 11 -6.18 2.74 -0.27
N ALA A 12 -5.31 3.74 -0.25
CA ALA A 12 -4.19 3.80 0.67
C ALA A 12 -4.05 5.20 1.23
N VAL A 13 -3.72 5.30 2.50
CA VAL A 13 -3.42 6.56 3.16
C VAL A 13 -1.94 6.86 3.02
N VAL A 14 -1.62 8.09 2.66
CA VAL A 14 -0.24 8.52 2.46
C VAL A 14 0.16 9.52 3.54
N ALA A 15 1.33 9.31 4.14
CA ALA A 15 1.87 10.22 5.13
C ALA A 15 3.39 10.35 4.92
N PHE A 16 3.94 11.48 5.33
CA PHE A 16 5.38 11.67 5.29
C PHE A 16 6.01 11.14 6.58
N ASP A 17 7.04 10.32 6.44
CA ASP A 17 7.81 9.81 7.57
C ASP A 17 9.08 10.65 7.72
N PRO A 18 9.15 11.52 8.73
CA PRO A 18 10.30 12.42 8.87
C PRO A 18 11.59 11.70 9.26
N GLN A 19 11.50 10.55 9.88
CA GLN A 19 12.70 9.79 10.25
C GLN A 19 13.37 9.18 9.03
N LEU A 20 12.57 8.62 8.14
CA LEU A 20 13.07 8.02 6.91
C LEU A 20 13.18 9.01 5.77
N ARG A 21 12.55 10.19 5.92
CA ARG A 21 12.45 11.21 4.89
C ARG A 21 11.84 10.65 3.62
N MET A 22 10.81 9.83 3.80
CA MET A 22 10.12 9.16 2.70
C MET A 22 8.62 9.29 2.90
N LEU A 23 7.90 9.13 1.81
CA LEU A 23 6.45 8.98 1.86
C LEU A 23 6.13 7.55 2.23
N ARG A 24 5.13 7.37 3.08
CA ARG A 24 4.67 6.06 3.48
C ARG A 24 3.23 5.89 3.04
N GLY A 25 2.93 4.77 2.38
CA GLY A 25 1.57 4.42 2.04
C GLY A 25 1.12 3.21 2.84
N GLU A 26 -0.14 3.20 3.22
CA GLU A 26 -0.72 2.09 3.96
C GLU A 26 -2.08 1.77 3.37
N PHE A 27 -2.25 0.55 2.87
CA PHE A 27 -3.52 0.13 2.30
C PHE A 27 -4.59 0.00 3.38
N LEU A 28 -5.80 0.43 3.04
CA LEU A 28 -6.96 0.31 3.93
C LEU A 28 -7.78 -0.91 3.55
N GLY A 29 -8.39 -1.53 4.54
CA GLY A 29 -9.36 -2.60 4.30
C GLY A 29 -8.78 -3.95 3.94
N LEU A 30 -7.47 -4.09 3.92
CA LEU A 30 -6.84 -5.38 3.66
C LEU A 30 -6.69 -6.16 4.97
N SER A 31 -6.78 -7.48 4.88
CA SER A 31 -6.75 -8.34 6.06
C SER A 31 -5.39 -8.43 6.74
N GLY A 32 -4.33 -7.96 6.07
CA GLY A 32 -3.00 -7.84 6.65
C GLY A 32 -2.45 -6.48 6.34
N GLY A 33 -1.47 -6.01 7.09
CA GLY A 33 -0.84 -4.75 6.80
C GLY A 33 0.01 -4.82 5.54
N ALA A 34 -0.14 -3.86 4.66
CA ALA A 34 0.69 -3.77 3.46
C ALA A 34 1.13 -2.32 3.35
N ASP A 35 2.34 -2.06 3.84
CA ASP A 35 2.92 -0.72 3.82
C ASP A 35 3.95 -0.63 2.71
N PHE A 36 4.09 0.57 2.15
CA PHE A 36 5.08 0.79 1.10
C PHE A 36 5.65 2.20 1.26
N TYR A 37 6.89 2.38 0.81
CA TYR A 37 7.62 3.63 0.98
C TYR A 37 8.24 4.07 -0.33
N ALA A 38 8.35 5.37 -0.53
CA ALA A 38 9.02 5.93 -1.70
C ALA A 38 9.43 7.37 -1.43
N GLU A 39 10.39 7.86 -2.21
CA GLU A 39 10.87 9.23 -2.05
C GLU A 39 9.97 10.25 -2.75
N ASP A 40 9.17 9.82 -3.71
CA ASP A 40 8.27 10.71 -4.44
C ASP A 40 6.94 10.01 -4.72
N VAL A 41 5.99 10.77 -5.24
CA VAL A 41 4.64 10.26 -5.49
C VAL A 41 4.63 9.17 -6.56
N GLU A 42 5.39 9.36 -7.62
CA GLU A 42 5.48 8.37 -8.70
C GLU A 42 6.01 7.05 -8.19
N GLY A 43 7.08 7.11 -7.39
CA GLY A 43 7.64 5.93 -6.77
C GLY A 43 6.66 5.28 -5.81
N LEU A 44 5.86 6.10 -5.12
CA LEU A 44 4.88 5.58 -4.19
C LEU A 44 3.83 4.72 -4.90
N PHE A 45 3.33 5.17 -6.06
CA PHE A 45 2.39 4.37 -6.84
C PHE A 45 3.03 3.07 -7.33
N ARG A 46 4.28 3.15 -7.78
CA ARG A 46 4.99 1.95 -8.26
C ARG A 46 5.20 0.94 -7.13
N GLU A 47 5.68 1.41 -5.99
CA GLU A 47 5.90 0.53 -4.83
C GLU A 47 4.60 -0.01 -4.28
N GLY A 48 3.54 0.79 -4.31
CA GLY A 48 2.23 0.36 -3.86
C GLY A 48 1.68 -0.76 -4.72
N ARG A 49 1.80 -0.65 -6.04
CA ARG A 49 1.36 -1.71 -6.95
C ARG A 49 2.12 -3.01 -6.69
N LEU A 50 3.42 -2.91 -6.49
CA LEU A 50 4.24 -4.08 -6.22
C LEU A 50 3.86 -4.72 -4.88
N SER A 51 3.70 -3.90 -3.85
CA SER A 51 3.30 -4.38 -2.53
C SER A 51 1.94 -5.07 -2.56
N LEU A 52 0.99 -4.49 -3.28
CA LEU A 52 -0.35 -5.05 -3.42
C LEU A 52 -0.30 -6.40 -4.14
N LYS A 53 0.47 -6.47 -5.22
CA LYS A 53 0.61 -7.71 -5.98
C LYS A 53 1.18 -8.84 -5.12
N VAL A 54 2.22 -8.55 -4.36
CA VAL A 54 2.83 -9.53 -3.46
C VAL A 54 1.83 -9.99 -2.40
N PHE A 55 1.09 -9.05 -1.83
CA PHE A 55 0.10 -9.36 -0.81
C PHE A 55 -1.02 -10.24 -1.37
N LEU A 56 -1.56 -9.88 -2.54
CA LEU A 56 -2.64 -10.66 -3.14
C LEU A 56 -2.19 -12.05 -3.55
N ASN A 57 -0.97 -12.18 -4.08
CA ASN A 57 -0.41 -13.48 -4.42
C ASN A 57 -0.25 -14.36 -3.18
N MET A 58 0.22 -13.78 -2.10
CA MET A 58 0.37 -14.51 -0.84
C MET A 58 -0.98 -14.99 -0.31
N CYS A 59 -1.98 -14.13 -0.37
CA CYS A 59 -3.33 -14.50 0.06
C CYS A 59 -3.89 -15.65 -0.79
N ALA A 60 -3.68 -15.59 -2.10
CA ALA A 60 -4.15 -16.64 -3.00
C ALA A 60 -3.47 -17.97 -2.71
N GLU A 61 -2.16 -17.95 -2.46
CA GLU A 61 -1.41 -19.17 -2.15
C GLU A 61 -1.87 -19.82 -0.86
N LYS A 62 -2.21 -19.00 0.13
CA LYS A 62 -2.58 -19.50 1.46
C LYS A 62 -4.08 -19.65 1.64
N GLY A 63 -4.87 -19.33 0.63
CA GLY A 63 -6.32 -19.37 0.73
C GLY A 63 -6.90 -18.36 1.70
N ILE A 64 -6.21 -17.25 1.90
CA ILE A 64 -6.66 -16.19 2.81
C ILE A 64 -7.42 -15.14 2.01
N ASP A 65 -8.56 -14.71 2.54
CA ASP A 65 -9.32 -13.61 1.97
C ASP A 65 -8.50 -12.31 2.16
N PRO A 66 -8.16 -11.59 1.09
CA PRO A 66 -7.37 -10.36 1.24
C PRO A 66 -8.14 -9.21 1.90
N GLY A 67 -9.41 -9.38 2.15
CA GLY A 67 -10.26 -8.32 2.66
C GLY A 67 -11.03 -7.69 1.51
N ASN A 68 -11.64 -6.65 1.62
CA ASN A 68 -12.49 -5.96 0.71
C ASN A 68 -12.09 -5.76 -0.74
#